data_8f00a72c641f3830768c940637a26d3a
#
_entry.id   8f00a72c641f3830768c940637a26d3a
#
_cell.length_a   1.000
_cell.length_b   1.000
_cell.length_c   1.000
_cell.angle_alpha   90.00
_cell.angle_beta   90.00
_cell.angle_gamma   90.00
#
_symmetry.space_group_name_H-M   'P 1'
#
loop_
_entity.id
_entity.type
_entity.pdbx_description
1 polymer ?
#
loop_
_entity_poly.entity_id
_entity_poly.type
_entity_poly.pdbx_seq_one_letter_code
_entity_poly.pdbx_strand_id
1 'polypeptide(L)'
;DMPELSDTLIVDATGKGDFNTVQGALDFIPDFNEQQTVILVNPGDYEELVYTRNKWNVKIKGAGMADTKVHYANNEVFNPHPLTVKTNEWPGTFPSRRAAFMLDNCKDIVIEDMTIATDLKGQAEGVLINGERIALYRVHIIGSGDALQANGTIYMESCEVDGGGDTILGRGSLFAYKSNFRNGGGPFSWVRNTAGNHGNVFVECTFSTEDGKQADYGRTKSNHGSAYPDAEFVLIDCKVKNIIPEGWSSIGAKTAKMYEYNTCDMVT
;
A
#
# COMPACT_ATOMS: atom_id res chain seq x y z
N ASP A 1 -13.60 29.40 12.89
CA ASP A 1 -12.49 30.03 12.15
C ASP A 1 -11.64 28.90 11.55
N MET A 2 -11.22 29.04 10.29
CA MET A 2 -10.29 28.07 9.69
C MET A 2 -8.92 28.24 10.34
N PRO A 3 -8.22 27.15 10.66
CA PRO A 3 -6.86 27.25 11.18
C PRO A 3 -5.94 27.91 10.13
N GLU A 4 -4.95 28.64 10.59
CA GLU A 4 -3.85 29.06 9.72
C GLU A 4 -3.01 27.84 9.37
N LEU A 5 -2.41 27.81 8.18
CA LEU A 5 -1.47 26.75 7.83
C LEU A 5 -0.31 26.78 8.80
N SER A 6 -0.29 25.86 9.72
CA SER A 6 0.79 25.66 10.69
C SER A 6 1.61 24.43 10.30
N ASP A 7 2.79 24.29 10.89
CA ASP A 7 3.62 23.11 10.70
C ASP A 7 2.94 21.83 11.21
N THR A 8 1.92 21.97 12.06
CA THR A 8 1.19 20.85 12.66
C THR A 8 -0.32 21.12 12.65
N LEU A 9 -1.09 20.14 12.12
CA LEU A 9 -2.56 20.09 12.13
C LEU A 9 -3.00 18.92 12.99
N ILE A 10 -4.01 19.11 13.83
CA ILE A 10 -4.53 18.07 14.72
C ILE A 10 -5.85 17.55 14.18
N VAL A 11 -5.92 16.24 13.95
CA VAL A 11 -7.17 15.53 13.59
C VAL A 11 -7.68 14.79 14.82
N ASP A 12 -8.94 15.03 15.18
CA ASP A 12 -9.59 14.39 16.31
C ASP A 12 -11.07 14.10 15.99
N ALA A 13 -11.43 12.82 15.96
CA ALA A 13 -12.80 12.39 15.64
C ALA A 13 -13.87 12.95 16.58
N THR A 14 -13.48 13.37 17.79
CA THR A 14 -14.41 13.99 18.78
C THR A 14 -14.64 15.49 18.55
N GLY A 15 -13.99 16.09 17.57
CA GLY A 15 -14.10 17.50 17.25
C GLY A 15 -13.25 18.43 18.12
N LYS A 16 -12.25 17.89 18.82
CA LYS A 16 -11.34 18.68 19.67
C LYS A 16 -10.03 19.09 18.97
N GLY A 17 -9.84 18.66 17.72
CA GLY A 17 -8.72 19.05 16.89
C GLY A 17 -9.05 20.18 15.94
N ASP A 18 -8.14 20.50 15.05
CA ASP A 18 -8.35 21.44 13.95
C ASP A 18 -9.33 20.89 12.91
N PHE A 19 -9.31 19.56 12.74
CA PHE A 19 -10.16 18.81 11.81
C PHE A 19 -10.72 17.54 12.47
N ASN A 20 -11.89 17.11 12.01
CA ASN A 20 -12.50 15.84 12.45
C ASN A 20 -12.06 14.64 11.61
N THR A 21 -11.49 14.88 10.43
CA THR A 21 -11.14 13.89 9.43
C THR A 21 -9.73 14.11 8.90
N VAL A 22 -9.07 13.02 8.51
CA VAL A 22 -7.76 13.07 7.83
C VAL A 22 -7.91 13.75 6.47
N GLN A 23 -9.01 13.46 5.74
CA GLN A 23 -9.29 14.09 4.45
C GLN A 23 -9.39 15.60 4.58
N GLY A 24 -10.08 16.10 5.60
CA GLY A 24 -10.22 17.55 5.84
C GLY A 24 -8.88 18.24 6.09
N ALA A 25 -7.99 17.61 6.85
CA ALA A 25 -6.65 18.15 7.07
C ALA A 25 -5.81 18.13 5.77
N LEU A 26 -5.91 17.07 4.98
CA LEU A 26 -5.21 16.97 3.69
C LEU A 26 -5.74 18.01 2.68
N ASP A 27 -7.04 18.22 2.62
CA ASP A 27 -7.65 19.21 1.73
C ASP A 27 -7.26 20.65 2.08
N PHE A 28 -6.97 20.91 3.35
CA PHE A 28 -6.52 22.21 3.83
C PHE A 28 -5.08 22.54 3.40
N ILE A 29 -4.22 21.54 3.24
CA ILE A 29 -2.84 21.74 2.80
C ILE A 29 -2.83 22.14 1.31
N PRO A 30 -2.14 23.21 0.92
CA PRO A 30 -2.02 23.59 -0.49
C PRO A 30 -1.41 22.48 -1.37
N ASP A 31 -1.80 22.46 -2.64
CA ASP A 31 -1.13 21.60 -3.61
C ASP A 31 0.33 22.02 -3.77
N PHE A 32 1.19 21.01 -3.93
CA PHE A 32 2.65 21.19 -4.14
C PHE A 32 3.34 21.99 -3.03
N ASN A 33 2.84 21.87 -1.77
CA ASN A 33 3.42 22.60 -0.66
C ASN A 33 4.92 22.27 -0.48
N GLU A 34 5.71 23.31 -0.30
CA GLU A 34 7.17 23.18 -0.15
C GLU A 34 7.59 22.98 1.32
N GLN A 35 6.79 23.44 2.26
CA GLN A 35 7.04 23.28 3.69
C GLN A 35 6.47 21.98 4.22
N GLN A 36 7.21 21.31 5.09
CA GLN A 36 6.71 20.12 5.75
C GLN A 36 5.53 20.47 6.67
N THR A 37 4.41 19.77 6.47
CA THR A 37 3.25 19.83 7.35
C THR A 37 3.05 18.48 8.03
N VAL A 38 2.84 18.48 9.33
CA VAL A 38 2.55 17.29 10.12
C VAL A 38 1.07 17.25 10.44
N ILE A 39 0.40 16.15 10.09
CA ILE A 39 -0.97 15.85 10.53
C ILE A 39 -0.86 14.85 11.67
N LEU A 40 -1.18 15.28 12.89
CA LEU A 40 -1.29 14.40 14.06
C LEU A 40 -2.72 13.89 14.15
N VAL A 41 -2.89 12.58 14.01
CA VAL A 41 -4.19 11.93 14.09
C VAL A 41 -4.34 11.30 15.47
N ASN A 42 -5.16 11.88 16.30
CA ASN A 42 -5.43 11.40 17.66
C ASN A 42 -6.02 9.98 17.64
N PRO A 43 -5.93 9.24 18.78
CA PRO A 43 -6.60 7.94 18.88
C PRO A 43 -8.06 8.03 18.47
N GLY A 44 -8.51 7.11 17.63
CA GLY A 44 -9.89 7.10 17.15
C GLY A 44 -10.12 6.17 15.97
N ASP A 45 -11.40 5.99 15.68
CA ASP A 45 -11.91 5.25 14.54
C ASP A 45 -12.48 6.25 13.54
N TYR A 46 -11.82 6.36 12.39
CA TYR A 46 -12.12 7.34 11.36
C TYR A 46 -12.71 6.63 10.15
N GLU A 47 -14.04 6.59 10.09
CA GLU A 47 -14.77 6.04 8.94
C GLU A 47 -14.83 7.08 7.82
N GLU A 48 -13.80 7.08 6.99
CA GLU A 48 -13.65 8.03 5.89
C GLU A 48 -12.90 7.43 4.70
N LEU A 49 -13.28 7.85 3.50
CA LEU A 49 -12.53 7.62 2.28
C LEU A 49 -11.51 8.73 2.11
N VAL A 50 -10.22 8.37 2.13
CA VAL A 50 -9.16 9.34 1.89
C VAL A 50 -8.70 9.26 0.43
N TYR A 51 -8.83 10.36 -0.28
CA TYR A 51 -8.33 10.54 -1.63
C TYR A 51 -7.60 11.88 -1.74
N THR A 52 -6.29 11.83 -1.89
CA THR A 52 -5.48 13.04 -1.95
C THR A 52 -4.61 13.09 -3.19
N ARG A 53 -4.47 14.28 -3.76
CA ARG A 53 -3.65 14.55 -4.95
C ARG A 53 -2.74 15.74 -4.72
N ASN A 54 -1.60 15.71 -5.41
CA ASN A 54 -0.68 16.85 -5.50
C ASN A 54 -0.16 17.33 -4.14
N LYS A 55 -0.16 16.49 -3.11
CA LYS A 55 0.35 16.87 -1.78
C LYS A 55 1.82 16.46 -1.65
N TRP A 56 2.63 17.40 -1.24
CA TRP A 56 4.06 17.21 -1.03
C TRP A 56 4.44 17.51 0.42
N ASN A 57 5.53 16.92 0.90
CA ASN A 57 6.10 17.20 2.23
C ASN A 57 5.10 17.09 3.38
N VAL A 58 4.31 16.02 3.41
CA VAL A 58 3.31 15.78 4.45
C VAL A 58 3.67 14.55 5.26
N LYS A 59 3.64 14.70 6.59
CA LYS A 59 3.73 13.58 7.53
C LYS A 59 2.39 13.38 8.20
N ILE A 60 1.82 12.18 8.07
CA ILE A 60 0.57 11.75 8.72
C ILE A 60 0.95 10.78 9.82
N LYS A 61 0.70 11.13 11.06
CA LYS A 61 1.08 10.34 12.22
C LYS A 61 -0.11 10.03 13.11
N GLY A 62 -0.43 8.74 13.23
CA GLY A 62 -1.38 8.22 14.21
C GLY A 62 -0.76 8.04 15.60
N ALA A 63 -1.55 7.52 16.53
CA ALA A 63 -1.12 7.20 17.89
C ALA A 63 -0.60 5.77 18.06
N GLY A 64 -0.79 4.93 17.05
CA GLY A 64 -0.39 3.53 17.02
C GLY A 64 -1.30 2.71 16.12
N MET A 65 -0.84 1.56 15.64
CA MET A 65 -1.66 0.67 14.80
C MET A 65 -2.93 0.19 15.50
N ALA A 66 -2.92 0.07 16.84
CA ALA A 66 -4.08 -0.34 17.63
C ALA A 66 -5.01 0.84 17.97
N ASP A 67 -4.50 2.05 17.97
CA ASP A 67 -5.17 3.21 18.56
C ASP A 67 -5.78 4.15 17.52
N THR A 68 -5.22 4.20 16.31
CA THR A 68 -5.70 5.06 15.21
C THR A 68 -6.03 4.19 14.01
N LYS A 69 -7.30 4.19 13.59
CA LYS A 69 -7.77 3.47 12.41
C LYS A 69 -8.48 4.39 11.45
N VAL A 70 -8.05 4.39 10.19
CA VAL A 70 -8.75 5.03 9.06
C VAL A 70 -9.31 3.91 8.18
N HIS A 71 -10.61 3.89 7.95
CA HIS A 71 -11.22 2.81 7.17
C HIS A 71 -12.44 3.27 6.40
N TYR A 72 -12.79 2.56 5.34
CA TYR A 72 -14.00 2.82 4.59
C TYR A 72 -14.50 1.57 3.85
N ALA A 73 -15.81 1.48 3.68
CA ALA A 73 -16.47 0.45 2.87
C ALA A 73 -16.34 0.79 1.38
N ASN A 74 -15.20 0.42 0.78
CA ASN A 74 -14.89 0.71 -0.63
C ASN A 74 -14.34 -0.53 -1.35
N ASN A 75 -14.67 -0.68 -2.63
CA ASN A 75 -14.16 -1.69 -3.54
C ASN A 75 -14.47 -1.33 -5.01
N GLU A 76 -14.12 -2.21 -5.94
CA GLU A 76 -14.35 -2.02 -7.38
C GLU A 76 -15.83 -1.96 -7.78
N VAL A 77 -16.74 -2.46 -6.95
CA VAL A 77 -18.19 -2.39 -7.22
C VAL A 77 -18.72 -1.00 -6.93
N PHE A 78 -18.28 -0.39 -5.84
CA PHE A 78 -18.68 0.98 -5.46
C PHE A 78 -17.95 2.05 -6.29
N ASN A 79 -16.69 1.81 -6.61
CA ASN A 79 -15.87 2.70 -7.42
C ASN A 79 -15.22 1.93 -8.58
N PRO A 80 -15.99 1.50 -9.59
CA PRO A 80 -15.48 0.76 -10.72
C PRO A 80 -14.55 1.65 -11.58
N HIS A 81 -13.70 1.01 -12.36
CA HIS A 81 -12.95 1.71 -13.38
C HIS A 81 -13.89 2.42 -14.35
N PRO A 82 -13.71 3.72 -14.59
CA PRO A 82 -14.53 4.43 -15.59
C PRO A 82 -14.29 3.82 -16.98
N LEU A 83 -15.34 3.43 -17.66
CA LEU A 83 -15.25 2.82 -18.99
C LEU A 83 -14.72 3.81 -20.05
N THR A 84 -14.91 5.10 -19.81
CA THR A 84 -14.57 6.16 -20.78
C THR A 84 -13.31 6.93 -20.42
N VAL A 85 -12.78 6.74 -19.22
CA VAL A 85 -11.55 7.41 -18.76
C VAL A 85 -10.46 6.35 -18.63
N LYS A 86 -9.35 6.56 -19.32
CA LYS A 86 -8.20 5.68 -19.19
C LYS A 86 -7.58 5.90 -17.81
N THR A 87 -7.90 5.01 -16.89
CA THR A 87 -7.20 4.96 -15.61
C THR A 87 -5.88 4.25 -15.82
N ASN A 88 -4.85 4.74 -15.19
CA ASN A 88 -3.58 4.04 -15.16
C ASN A 88 -2.90 4.25 -13.81
N GLU A 89 -1.80 3.57 -13.62
CA GLU A 89 -1.05 3.50 -12.39
C GLU A 89 0.15 4.46 -12.41
N TRP A 90 0.08 5.50 -13.19
CA TRP A 90 1.14 6.49 -13.30
C TRP A 90 0.79 7.77 -12.55
N PRO A 91 1.75 8.40 -11.86
CA PRO A 91 1.52 9.66 -11.18
C PRO A 91 0.88 10.72 -12.10
N GLY A 92 -0.07 11.47 -11.55
CA GLY A 92 -0.76 12.53 -12.28
C GLY A 92 -1.84 12.07 -13.26
N THR A 93 -2.05 10.77 -13.40
CA THR A 93 -3.16 10.22 -14.20
C THR A 93 -4.36 9.91 -13.31
N PHE A 94 -5.48 9.53 -13.92
CA PHE A 94 -6.70 9.26 -13.17
C PHE A 94 -6.65 7.84 -12.57
N PRO A 95 -6.34 7.66 -11.27
CA PRO A 95 -6.15 6.34 -10.69
C PRO A 95 -7.48 5.63 -10.47
N SER A 96 -7.40 4.33 -10.25
CA SER A 96 -8.50 3.56 -9.67
C SER A 96 -8.87 4.15 -8.30
N ARG A 97 -10.15 4.24 -7.97
CA ARG A 97 -10.65 4.81 -6.73
C ARG A 97 -11.23 3.77 -5.77
N ARG A 98 -10.81 2.53 -5.86
CA ARG A 98 -11.33 1.41 -5.09
C ARG A 98 -10.65 1.20 -3.73
N ALA A 99 -9.54 1.90 -3.44
CA ALA A 99 -8.85 1.84 -2.16
C ALA A 99 -9.54 2.69 -1.08
N ALA A 100 -9.33 2.37 0.18
CA ALA A 100 -9.78 3.19 1.29
C ALA A 100 -8.95 4.47 1.45
N PHE A 101 -7.66 4.39 1.14
CA PHE A 101 -6.71 5.51 1.24
C PHE A 101 -5.86 5.62 -0.03
N MET A 102 -5.94 6.74 -0.72
CA MET A 102 -5.22 6.95 -1.99
C MET A 102 -4.35 8.18 -1.96
N LEU A 103 -3.11 8.01 -2.44
CA LEU A 103 -2.16 9.07 -2.74
C LEU A 103 -1.95 9.10 -4.26
N ASP A 104 -2.29 10.20 -4.93
CA ASP A 104 -2.06 10.40 -6.37
C ASP A 104 -1.22 11.64 -6.64
N ASN A 105 -0.15 11.47 -7.40
CA ASN A 105 0.82 12.54 -7.68
C ASN A 105 1.36 13.21 -6.40
N CYS A 106 1.57 12.40 -5.37
CA CYS A 106 2.09 12.84 -4.08
C CYS A 106 3.59 12.62 -3.99
N LYS A 107 4.28 13.40 -3.16
CA LYS A 107 5.72 13.35 -3.03
C LYS A 107 6.17 13.68 -1.62
N ASP A 108 7.21 12.96 -1.15
CA ASP A 108 7.75 13.18 0.19
C ASP A 108 6.67 13.04 1.28
N ILE A 109 5.88 11.96 1.20
CA ILE A 109 4.84 11.66 2.18
C ILE A 109 5.34 10.60 3.15
N VAL A 110 5.10 10.82 4.43
CA VAL A 110 5.33 9.83 5.49
C VAL A 110 3.99 9.50 6.14
N ILE A 111 3.66 8.22 6.26
CA ILE A 111 2.52 7.74 7.06
C ILE A 111 3.06 6.82 8.15
N GLU A 112 2.69 7.07 9.40
CA GLU A 112 3.17 6.26 10.51
C GLU A 112 2.13 6.03 11.61
N ASP A 113 2.29 4.92 12.32
CA ASP A 113 1.59 4.60 13.57
C ASP A 113 0.06 4.56 13.44
N MET A 114 -0.48 3.84 12.43
CA MET A 114 -1.92 3.69 12.24
C MET A 114 -2.32 2.42 11.49
N THR A 115 -3.59 2.05 11.57
CA THR A 115 -4.23 1.06 10.70
C THR A 115 -5.01 1.75 9.58
N ILE A 116 -4.89 1.24 8.36
CA ILE A 116 -5.67 1.67 7.19
C ILE A 116 -6.34 0.45 6.60
N ALA A 117 -7.67 0.46 6.48
CA ALA A 117 -8.43 -0.73 6.10
C ALA A 117 -9.56 -0.46 5.11
N THR A 118 -9.83 -1.42 4.23
CA THR A 118 -11.13 -1.52 3.57
C THR A 118 -12.06 -2.43 4.38
N ASP A 119 -13.34 -2.08 4.46
CA ASP A 119 -14.34 -2.88 5.17
C ASP A 119 -15.10 -3.84 4.25
N LEU A 120 -14.85 -3.78 2.94
CA LEU A 120 -15.53 -4.63 1.95
C LEU A 120 -14.61 -5.72 1.42
N LYS A 121 -15.23 -6.82 1.01
CA LYS A 121 -14.57 -7.88 0.25
C LYS A 121 -14.59 -7.57 -1.25
N GLY A 122 -13.69 -8.21 -2.00
CA GLY A 122 -13.52 -8.06 -3.43
C GLY A 122 -12.16 -7.50 -3.78
N GLN A 123 -12.02 -6.85 -4.93
CA GLN A 123 -10.83 -6.08 -5.27
C GLN A 123 -10.91 -4.73 -4.56
N ALA A 124 -10.22 -4.66 -3.44
CA ALA A 124 -10.32 -3.52 -2.52
C ALA A 124 -9.01 -3.35 -1.78
N GLU A 125 -8.19 -2.41 -2.21
CA GLU A 125 -6.97 -2.06 -1.52
C GLU A 125 -7.28 -1.28 -0.23
N GLY A 126 -6.50 -1.53 0.81
CA GLY A 126 -6.41 -0.59 1.92
C GLY A 126 -5.74 0.70 1.46
N VAL A 127 -4.60 0.57 0.77
CA VAL A 127 -3.81 1.72 0.31
C VAL A 127 -3.46 1.61 -1.17
N LEU A 128 -3.64 2.71 -1.91
CA LEU A 128 -3.16 2.88 -3.28
C LEU A 128 -2.23 4.09 -3.36
N ILE A 129 -1.03 3.89 -3.89
CA ILE A 129 -0.01 4.93 -3.99
C ILE A 129 0.43 5.12 -5.43
N ASN A 130 0.25 6.33 -5.94
CA ASN A 130 0.89 6.85 -7.14
C ASN A 130 1.77 8.04 -6.71
N GLY A 131 3.00 7.77 -6.30
CA GLY A 131 3.79 8.83 -5.70
C GLY A 131 5.28 8.56 -5.67
N GLU A 132 6.05 9.58 -5.31
CA GLU A 132 7.49 9.53 -5.21
C GLU A 132 7.96 9.74 -3.77
N ARG A 133 8.89 8.91 -3.32
CA ARG A 133 9.48 8.96 -1.97
C ARG A 133 8.42 8.95 -0.88
N ILE A 134 7.58 7.92 -0.94
CA ILE A 134 6.55 7.64 0.06
C ILE A 134 7.12 6.65 1.07
N ALA A 135 7.01 6.97 2.35
CA ALA A 135 7.48 6.11 3.43
C ALA A 135 6.35 5.72 4.39
N LEU A 136 6.28 4.45 4.72
CA LEU A 136 5.30 3.87 5.65
C LEU A 136 6.06 3.25 6.83
N TYR A 137 5.77 3.69 8.04
CA TYR A 137 6.39 3.17 9.27
C TYR A 137 5.33 2.69 10.25
N ARG A 138 5.36 1.42 10.63
CA ARG A 138 4.40 0.86 11.59
C ARG A 138 2.95 1.16 11.18
N VAL A 139 2.65 0.85 9.91
CA VAL A 139 1.31 0.95 9.34
C VAL A 139 0.76 -0.45 9.15
N HIS A 140 -0.45 -0.70 9.60
CA HIS A 140 -1.17 -1.93 9.31
C HIS A 140 -2.14 -1.66 8.15
N ILE A 141 -1.88 -2.26 7.00
CA ILE A 141 -2.71 -2.15 5.80
C ILE A 141 -3.58 -3.40 5.69
N ILE A 142 -4.89 -3.21 5.64
CA ILE A 142 -5.85 -4.30 5.48
C ILE A 142 -6.62 -4.09 4.18
N GLY A 143 -6.40 -5.00 3.24
CA GLY A 143 -7.15 -5.09 2.00
C GLY A 143 -8.00 -6.35 1.95
N SER A 144 -8.72 -6.53 0.85
CA SER A 144 -9.49 -7.75 0.60
C SER A 144 -9.28 -8.20 -0.84
N GLY A 145 -8.49 -9.21 -1.06
CA GLY A 145 -7.86 -9.47 -2.34
C GLY A 145 -6.57 -8.67 -2.38
N ASP A 146 -6.53 -7.61 -3.15
CA ASP A 146 -5.43 -6.66 -3.19
C ASP A 146 -5.37 -5.85 -1.87
N ALA A 147 -4.20 -5.60 -1.30
CA ALA A 147 -4.07 -4.80 -0.09
C ALA A 147 -3.31 -3.49 -0.33
N LEU A 148 -2.19 -3.56 -1.03
CA LEU A 148 -1.36 -2.41 -1.37
C LEU A 148 -1.14 -2.33 -2.88
N GLN A 149 -1.60 -1.27 -3.51
CA GLN A 149 -1.19 -0.94 -4.87
C GLN A 149 -0.03 0.05 -4.84
N ALA A 150 1.16 -0.43 -5.23
CA ALA A 150 2.42 0.28 -5.11
C ALA A 150 2.90 0.77 -6.49
N ASN A 151 2.69 2.06 -6.77
CA ASN A 151 3.15 2.71 -7.99
C ASN A 151 4.01 3.93 -7.64
N GLY A 152 5.24 3.96 -8.10
CA GLY A 152 6.20 5.00 -7.75
C GLY A 152 7.36 4.47 -6.92
N THR A 153 7.84 5.24 -5.95
CA THR A 153 8.94 4.84 -5.07
C THR A 153 8.49 4.81 -3.61
N ILE A 154 8.53 3.62 -3.01
CA ILE A 154 7.91 3.37 -1.72
C ILE A 154 8.89 2.63 -0.81
N TYR A 155 9.02 3.11 0.42
CA TYR A 155 9.71 2.46 1.52
C TYR A 155 8.72 2.03 2.59
N MET A 156 8.89 0.83 3.12
CA MET A 156 8.08 0.32 4.24
C MET A 156 8.99 -0.24 5.33
N GLU A 157 8.68 0.06 6.58
CA GLU A 157 9.39 -0.49 7.73
C GLU A 157 8.47 -0.82 8.88
N SER A 158 8.61 -2.02 9.42
CA SER A 158 7.83 -2.53 10.56
C SER A 158 6.31 -2.46 10.31
N CYS A 159 5.89 -2.64 9.07
CA CYS A 159 4.49 -2.63 8.67
C CYS A 159 3.87 -4.02 8.69
N GLU A 160 2.55 -4.06 8.75
CA GLU A 160 1.74 -5.26 8.55
C GLU A 160 0.85 -5.07 7.32
N VAL A 161 0.75 -6.07 6.46
CA VAL A 161 -0.07 -6.02 5.25
C VAL A 161 -0.87 -7.31 5.12
N ASP A 162 -2.18 -7.18 5.17
CA ASP A 162 -3.13 -8.28 5.07
C ASP A 162 -3.93 -8.19 3.76
N GLY A 163 -3.87 -9.25 2.96
CA GLY A 163 -4.61 -9.35 1.70
C GLY A 163 -5.11 -10.77 1.43
N GLY A 164 -5.84 -10.95 0.35
CA GLY A 164 -6.43 -12.23 -0.04
C GLY A 164 -5.76 -12.91 -1.23
N GLY A 165 -5.00 -12.19 -2.01
CA GLY A 165 -4.28 -12.60 -3.22
C GLY A 165 -3.87 -11.35 -3.97
N ASP A 166 -2.75 -11.37 -4.69
CA ASP A 166 -2.09 -10.16 -5.19
C ASP A 166 -1.98 -9.08 -4.09
N THR A 167 -1.65 -9.53 -2.87
CA THR A 167 -1.60 -8.66 -1.67
C THR A 167 -0.86 -7.36 -1.93
N ILE A 168 0.20 -7.42 -2.74
CA ILE A 168 0.93 -6.26 -3.25
C ILE A 168 0.88 -6.30 -4.78
N LEU A 169 0.45 -5.23 -5.40
CA LEU A 169 0.51 -5.09 -6.85
C LEU A 169 1.01 -3.71 -7.23
N GLY A 170 1.45 -3.55 -8.46
CA GLY A 170 1.85 -2.23 -8.97
C GLY A 170 3.04 -2.27 -9.90
N ARG A 171 3.38 -1.08 -10.39
CA ARG A 171 4.46 -0.84 -11.37
C ARG A 171 5.64 -0.10 -10.77
N GLY A 172 5.57 0.19 -9.48
CA GLY A 172 6.58 0.96 -8.77
C GLY A 172 7.75 0.14 -8.25
N SER A 173 8.62 0.82 -7.54
CA SER A 173 9.69 0.24 -6.73
C SER A 173 9.28 0.27 -5.27
N LEU A 174 9.23 -0.91 -4.67
CA LEU A 174 8.93 -1.09 -3.25
C LEU A 174 10.14 -1.69 -2.54
N PHE A 175 10.60 -1.04 -1.49
CA PHE A 175 11.56 -1.62 -0.55
C PHE A 175 10.88 -1.78 0.81
N ALA A 176 10.75 -3.02 1.28
CA ALA A 176 10.17 -3.34 2.58
C ALA A 176 11.22 -3.94 3.52
N TYR A 177 11.27 -3.42 4.73
CA TYR A 177 12.18 -3.86 5.78
C TYR A 177 11.40 -4.25 7.05
N LYS A 178 11.71 -5.41 7.60
CA LYS A 178 11.13 -5.93 8.85
C LYS A 178 9.59 -5.86 8.90
N SER A 179 8.95 -6.12 7.78
CA SER A 179 7.49 -6.05 7.63
C SER A 179 6.87 -7.44 7.49
N ASN A 180 5.62 -7.55 7.88
CA ASN A 180 4.87 -8.81 7.88
C ASN A 180 3.78 -8.78 6.82
N PHE A 181 3.77 -9.78 5.95
CA PHE A 181 2.79 -9.94 4.89
C PHE A 181 1.95 -11.20 5.14
N ARG A 182 0.63 -11.03 5.20
CA ARG A 182 -0.33 -12.14 5.34
C ARG A 182 -1.24 -12.21 4.13
N ASN A 183 -1.52 -13.44 3.68
CA ASN A 183 -2.29 -13.68 2.48
C ASN A 183 -3.32 -14.80 2.71
N GLY A 184 -4.51 -14.64 2.19
CA GLY A 184 -5.58 -15.63 2.27
C GLY A 184 -5.45 -16.81 1.30
N GLY A 185 -4.39 -16.83 0.48
CA GLY A 185 -4.11 -17.82 -0.58
C GLY A 185 -3.94 -17.15 -1.95
N GLY A 186 -3.04 -17.65 -2.77
CA GLY A 186 -2.64 -17.06 -4.05
C GLY A 186 -1.35 -16.25 -3.97
N PRO A 187 -0.99 -15.47 -5.00
CA PRO A 187 0.28 -14.77 -5.02
C PRO A 187 0.31 -13.61 -4.00
N PHE A 188 1.44 -13.46 -3.31
CA PHE A 188 1.68 -12.27 -2.49
C PHE A 188 1.87 -11.03 -3.33
N SER A 189 2.48 -11.16 -4.51
CA SER A 189 2.73 -9.99 -5.33
C SER A 189 2.41 -10.23 -6.81
N TRP A 190 1.79 -9.25 -7.44
CA TRP A 190 1.75 -9.13 -8.89
C TRP A 190 2.74 -8.05 -9.32
N VAL A 191 3.91 -8.51 -9.76
CA VAL A 191 5.05 -7.64 -10.07
C VAL A 191 4.94 -7.14 -11.50
N ARG A 192 4.84 -5.83 -11.68
CA ARG A 192 4.58 -5.18 -12.96
C ARG A 192 5.52 -4.02 -13.27
N ASN A 193 6.65 -3.93 -12.61
CA ASN A 193 7.62 -2.88 -12.91
C ASN A 193 8.17 -2.99 -14.35
N THR A 194 8.68 -1.89 -14.84
CA THR A 194 9.24 -1.75 -16.19
C THR A 194 10.76 -1.67 -16.16
N ALA A 195 11.40 -1.65 -17.33
CA ALA A 195 12.86 -1.49 -17.44
C ALA A 195 13.40 -0.20 -16.80
N GLY A 196 12.54 0.80 -16.61
CA GLY A 196 12.93 2.10 -16.05
C GLY A 196 13.04 2.14 -14.53
N ASN A 197 12.62 1.08 -13.81
CA ASN A 197 12.67 1.03 -12.36
C ASN A 197 12.89 -0.40 -11.84
N HIS A 198 13.28 -0.50 -10.57
CA HIS A 198 13.31 -1.77 -9.85
C HIS A 198 11.90 -2.14 -9.37
N GLY A 199 11.68 -3.44 -9.12
CA GLY A 199 10.43 -3.95 -8.58
C GLY A 199 10.42 -3.97 -7.05
N ASN A 200 10.05 -5.12 -6.49
CA ASN A 200 9.86 -5.28 -5.06
C ASN A 200 11.08 -5.95 -4.41
N VAL A 201 11.59 -5.35 -3.34
CA VAL A 201 12.68 -5.89 -2.53
C VAL A 201 12.23 -5.98 -1.08
N PHE A 202 12.38 -7.16 -0.48
CA PHE A 202 11.98 -7.45 0.90
C PHE A 202 13.19 -7.93 1.69
N VAL A 203 13.48 -7.26 2.81
CA VAL A 203 14.61 -7.59 3.68
C VAL A 203 14.11 -7.85 5.09
N GLU A 204 14.51 -8.98 5.67
CA GLU A 204 14.08 -9.42 7.02
C GLU A 204 12.54 -9.41 7.21
N CYS A 205 11.80 -9.66 6.15
CA CYS A 205 10.34 -9.69 6.16
C CYS A 205 9.78 -11.10 6.45
N THR A 206 8.50 -11.16 6.81
CA THR A 206 7.79 -12.43 6.94
C THR A 206 6.65 -12.54 5.93
N PHE A 207 6.47 -13.74 5.38
CA PHE A 207 5.37 -14.06 4.46
C PHE A 207 4.63 -15.29 5.00
N SER A 208 3.34 -15.14 5.30
CA SER A 208 2.55 -16.23 5.83
C SER A 208 1.16 -16.28 5.22
N THR A 209 0.64 -17.48 5.04
CA THR A 209 -0.77 -17.66 4.70
C THR A 209 -1.49 -18.45 5.78
N GLU A 210 -2.81 -18.44 5.73
CA GLU A 210 -3.67 -19.15 6.68
C GLU A 210 -3.37 -20.65 6.67
N ASP A 211 -3.58 -21.29 7.81
CA ASP A 211 -3.41 -22.74 7.94
C ASP A 211 -4.34 -23.49 6.97
N GLY A 212 -3.78 -24.50 6.32
CA GLY A 212 -4.48 -25.29 5.29
C GLY A 212 -4.55 -24.64 3.91
N LYS A 213 -4.00 -23.45 3.74
CA LYS A 213 -3.82 -22.79 2.44
C LYS A 213 -2.34 -22.68 2.08
N GLN A 214 -2.07 -22.53 0.79
CA GLN A 214 -0.73 -22.24 0.29
C GLN A 214 -0.76 -21.00 -0.58
N ALA A 215 0.34 -20.26 -0.59
CA ALA A 215 0.56 -19.09 -1.41
C ALA A 215 1.86 -19.23 -2.20
N ASP A 216 2.04 -18.39 -3.18
CA ASP A 216 3.32 -18.17 -3.85
C ASP A 216 3.81 -16.73 -3.64
N TYR A 217 5.10 -16.50 -3.79
CA TYR A 217 5.67 -15.17 -3.59
C TYR A 217 5.16 -14.16 -4.60
N GLY A 218 4.92 -14.59 -5.83
CA GLY A 218 4.46 -13.66 -6.82
C GLY A 218 4.32 -14.21 -8.23
N ARG A 219 3.63 -13.44 -9.03
CA ARG A 219 3.39 -13.67 -10.44
C ARG A 219 3.79 -12.45 -11.27
N THR A 220 4.08 -12.68 -12.55
CA THR A 220 4.37 -11.60 -13.50
C THR A 220 3.43 -11.60 -14.70
N LYS A 221 2.61 -12.64 -14.85
CA LYS A 221 1.67 -12.79 -15.96
C LYS A 221 0.29 -12.26 -15.59
N SER A 222 -0.31 -11.46 -16.45
CA SER A 222 -1.69 -11.03 -16.29
C SER A 222 -2.69 -12.15 -16.65
N ASN A 223 -3.92 -12.01 -16.18
CA ASN A 223 -5.01 -12.91 -16.54
C ASN A 223 -5.35 -12.87 -18.04
N HIS A 224 -4.95 -11.81 -18.74
CA HIS A 224 -5.12 -11.62 -20.19
C HIS A 224 -3.88 -11.99 -21.01
N GLY A 225 -2.91 -12.67 -20.40
CA GLY A 225 -1.73 -13.18 -21.08
C GLY A 225 -0.58 -12.19 -21.26
N SER A 226 -0.71 -10.93 -20.85
CA SER A 226 0.42 -9.99 -20.85
C SER A 226 1.49 -10.47 -19.89
N ALA A 227 2.73 -10.32 -20.28
CA ALA A 227 3.89 -10.61 -19.44
C ALA A 227 4.61 -9.31 -19.06
N TYR A 228 5.30 -9.32 -17.94
CA TYR A 228 6.13 -8.22 -17.46
C TYR A 228 7.59 -8.69 -17.44
N PRO A 229 8.33 -8.53 -18.55
CA PRO A 229 9.67 -9.11 -18.71
C PRO A 229 10.72 -8.48 -17.79
N ASP A 230 10.47 -7.28 -17.34
CA ASP A 230 11.37 -6.55 -16.44
C ASP A 230 10.98 -6.71 -14.97
N ALA A 231 9.98 -7.54 -14.68
CA ALA A 231 9.55 -7.79 -13.30
C ALA A 231 10.70 -8.23 -12.42
N GLU A 232 10.80 -7.63 -11.23
CA GLU A 232 11.85 -7.89 -10.27
C GLU A 232 11.28 -8.07 -8.87
N PHE A 233 11.56 -9.21 -8.25
CA PHE A 233 11.14 -9.53 -6.90
C PHE A 233 12.29 -10.20 -6.16
N VAL A 234 12.68 -9.64 -5.03
CA VAL A 234 13.86 -10.08 -4.28
C VAL A 234 13.51 -10.26 -2.80
N LEU A 235 13.85 -11.43 -2.26
CA LEU A 235 13.76 -11.76 -0.84
C LEU A 235 15.16 -11.90 -0.26
N ILE A 236 15.43 -11.25 0.87
CA ILE A 236 16.70 -11.31 1.58
C ILE A 236 16.42 -11.54 3.07
N ASP A 237 16.98 -12.59 3.64
CA ASP A 237 16.83 -12.94 5.07
C ASP A 237 15.36 -13.00 5.53
N CYS A 238 14.46 -13.45 4.66
CA CYS A 238 13.04 -13.52 4.93
C CYS A 238 12.63 -14.84 5.60
N LYS A 239 11.51 -14.81 6.31
CA LYS A 239 10.88 -16.01 6.91
C LYS A 239 9.53 -16.27 6.25
N VAL A 240 9.22 -17.53 5.98
CA VAL A 240 8.02 -17.90 5.24
C VAL A 240 7.23 -19.00 5.93
N LYS A 241 5.92 -19.02 5.70
CA LYS A 241 5.03 -20.10 6.16
C LYS A 241 4.00 -20.40 5.09
N ASN A 242 3.81 -21.70 4.79
CA ASN A 242 2.82 -22.20 3.84
C ASN A 242 3.01 -21.66 2.41
N ILE A 243 4.26 -21.54 1.97
CA ILE A 243 4.60 -21.21 0.58
C ILE A 243 4.69 -22.51 -0.23
N ILE A 244 4.24 -22.48 -1.49
CA ILE A 244 4.39 -23.61 -2.42
C ILE A 244 5.88 -23.96 -2.61
N PRO A 245 6.24 -25.24 -2.85
CA PRO A 245 7.64 -25.63 -3.01
C PRO A 245 8.38 -24.90 -4.13
N GLU A 246 7.69 -24.54 -5.21
CA GLU A 246 8.25 -23.80 -6.35
C GLU A 246 8.56 -22.33 -6.01
N GLY A 247 7.97 -21.79 -4.93
CA GLY A 247 8.08 -20.41 -4.50
C GLY A 247 7.31 -19.42 -5.38
N TRP A 248 7.25 -19.63 -6.68
CA TRP A 248 6.73 -18.69 -7.68
C TRP A 248 5.69 -19.34 -8.58
N SER A 249 4.70 -18.55 -9.03
CA SER A 249 3.72 -19.00 -10.00
C SER A 249 3.60 -18.03 -11.18
N SER A 250 3.05 -18.53 -12.29
CA SER A 250 2.65 -17.70 -13.46
C SER A 250 3.73 -16.68 -13.91
N ILE A 251 4.99 -17.13 -14.02
CA ILE A 251 6.07 -16.30 -14.54
C ILE A 251 5.96 -16.25 -16.06
N GLY A 252 5.55 -15.08 -16.58
CA GLY A 252 5.23 -14.91 -18.00
C GLY A 252 6.42 -14.63 -18.91
N ALA A 253 7.60 -14.33 -18.36
CA ALA A 253 8.78 -14.01 -19.14
C ALA A 253 10.05 -14.57 -18.49
N LYS A 254 10.95 -15.09 -19.31
CA LYS A 254 12.23 -15.67 -18.85
C LYS A 254 13.21 -14.63 -18.30
N THR A 255 13.01 -13.37 -18.61
CA THR A 255 13.85 -12.25 -18.19
C THR A 255 13.43 -11.64 -16.86
N ALA A 256 12.27 -12.06 -16.31
CA ALA A 256 11.86 -11.65 -14.98
C ALA A 256 12.86 -12.12 -13.93
N LYS A 257 13.17 -11.24 -12.98
CA LYS A 257 14.20 -11.45 -11.95
C LYS A 257 13.52 -11.81 -10.64
N MET A 258 13.52 -13.09 -10.31
CA MET A 258 12.94 -13.65 -9.10
C MET A 258 14.06 -14.23 -8.26
N TYR A 259 14.46 -13.54 -7.21
CA TYR A 259 15.60 -13.94 -6.39
C TYR A 259 15.21 -14.09 -4.92
N GLU A 260 15.78 -15.12 -4.29
CA GLU A 260 15.76 -15.24 -2.84
C GLU A 260 17.15 -15.59 -2.31
N TYR A 261 17.47 -15.00 -1.17
CA TYR A 261 18.70 -15.22 -0.45
C TYR A 261 18.39 -15.43 1.03
N ASN A 262 18.87 -16.55 1.58
CA ASN A 262 18.73 -16.90 2.99
C ASN A 262 17.28 -16.84 3.50
N THR A 263 16.32 -17.25 2.66
CA THR A 263 14.92 -17.42 3.06
C THR A 263 14.76 -18.75 3.79
N CYS A 264 14.04 -18.75 4.91
CA CYS A 264 13.81 -19.96 5.70
C CYS A 264 12.37 -20.11 6.14
N ASP A 265 11.93 -21.35 6.37
CA ASP A 265 10.62 -21.62 6.93
C ASP A 265 10.52 -21.11 8.38
N MET A 266 9.38 -20.55 8.72
CA MET A 266 9.07 -20.24 10.11
C MET A 266 8.94 -21.55 10.89
N VAL A 267 9.79 -21.73 11.90
CA VAL A 267 9.64 -22.87 12.83
C VAL A 267 8.38 -22.66 13.64
N THR A 268 7.44 -23.61 13.52
CA THR A 268 6.19 -23.64 14.31
C THR A 268 6.45 -23.96 15.77
#